data_7daac11813b1ebf5f3c47366142744ca
#
_entry.id   7daac11813b1ebf5f3c47366142744ca
#
_cell.length_a   1.000
_cell.length_b   1.000
_cell.length_c   1.000
_cell.angle_alpha   90.00
_cell.angle_beta   90.00
_cell.angle_gamma   90.00
#
_symmetry.space_group_name_H-M   'P 1'
#
loop_
_entity.id
_entity.type
_entity.pdbx_description
1 polymer ?
#
loop_
_entity_poly.entity_id
_entity_poly.type
_entity_poly.pdbx_seq_one_letter_code
_entity_poly.pdbx_strand_id
1 'polypeptide(L)'
;MTLKYVIIGNGMAGLSAAKEIRNLDKNGSITIISSEEYLTYYRLKLSHYISKTFEDKELLIYKEDWYRKNNIEVILEKIVENIDTDKKQIKLDDGKIVTYDKLLLANGSKPFVPPITGKFKEGVFALRTLKDLKYIKNYFEKCEDITVIGGGLLGLEAAWAIKQLGKKVNVVEFFPYLLPRQLDKEMADIVSKKLSDSGLKLYFDTAAEEILGEVKAEGLKFKDGGQIKTDAILFSAGIRPNIDLVRETSIKFDKGVKVDSYLKTNIEDVYAAGDIAEVKGIVLGLWTAATEQGKIAGANMTGENKEYKIPEPFTTLSIGDISLFSIGNVKDYTEVLKHDEGENHFRLFVADNKLVGGILLGDISKMNSVKKAVNGNMDISDLIKEGLSCKEIIEKL
;
A
#
# COMPACT_ATOMS: atom_id res chain seq x y z
N MET A 1 -3.34 -38.49 3.84
CA MET A 1 -3.73 -37.74 2.60
C MET A 1 -2.89 -36.49 2.48
N THR A 2 -2.52 -36.12 1.29
CA THR A 2 -1.73 -34.87 1.04
C THR A 2 -2.68 -33.68 1.06
N LEU A 3 -2.44 -32.69 1.90
CA LEU A 3 -3.28 -31.51 2.00
C LEU A 3 -3.20 -30.64 0.73
N LYS A 4 -4.34 -30.08 0.33
CA LYS A 4 -4.49 -29.17 -0.81
C LYS A 4 -4.64 -27.74 -0.27
N TYR A 5 -3.62 -26.94 -0.47
CA TYR A 5 -3.61 -25.52 -0.14
C TYR A 5 -3.93 -24.72 -1.39
N VAL A 6 -5.01 -23.95 -1.37
CA VAL A 6 -5.39 -23.05 -2.45
C VAL A 6 -5.30 -21.62 -1.97
N ILE A 7 -4.67 -20.77 -2.76
CA ILE A 7 -4.42 -19.36 -2.47
C ILE A 7 -5.01 -18.51 -3.59
N ILE A 8 -5.97 -17.65 -3.28
CA ILE A 8 -6.55 -16.72 -4.24
C ILE A 8 -5.79 -15.39 -4.14
N GLY A 9 -5.00 -15.09 -5.16
CA GLY A 9 -4.19 -13.90 -5.26
C GLY A 9 -2.69 -14.13 -5.20
N ASN A 10 -1.98 -13.69 -6.23
CA ASN A 10 -0.53 -13.80 -6.40
C ASN A 10 0.18 -12.48 -6.02
N GLY A 11 -0.29 -11.82 -4.96
CA GLY A 11 0.39 -10.69 -4.35
C GLY A 11 1.38 -11.14 -3.27
N MET A 12 1.91 -10.19 -2.51
CA MET A 12 2.91 -10.49 -1.48
C MET A 12 2.39 -11.39 -0.37
N ALA A 13 1.12 -11.24 0.02
CA ALA A 13 0.51 -12.12 1.03
C ALA A 13 0.42 -13.57 0.53
N GLY A 14 -0.07 -13.78 -0.70
CA GLY A 14 -0.18 -15.13 -1.29
C GLY A 14 1.18 -15.81 -1.47
N LEU A 15 2.17 -15.08 -2.01
CA LEU A 15 3.53 -15.59 -2.16
C LEU A 15 4.18 -15.96 -0.81
N SER A 16 4.03 -15.09 0.20
CA SER A 16 4.59 -15.32 1.54
C SER A 16 3.95 -16.53 2.21
N ALA A 17 2.63 -16.71 2.03
CA ALA A 17 1.93 -17.87 2.53
C ALA A 17 2.39 -19.16 1.83
N ALA A 18 2.45 -19.18 0.50
CA ALA A 18 2.92 -20.33 -0.26
C ALA A 18 4.34 -20.75 0.14
N LYS A 19 5.23 -19.76 0.33
CA LYS A 19 6.60 -19.99 0.79
C LYS A 19 6.64 -20.62 2.18
N GLU A 20 5.86 -20.09 3.13
CA GLU A 20 5.82 -20.60 4.51
C GLU A 20 5.16 -21.98 4.58
N ILE A 21 4.07 -22.22 3.84
CA ILE A 21 3.46 -23.54 3.72
C ILE A 21 4.52 -24.56 3.25
N ARG A 22 5.27 -24.26 2.18
CA ARG A 22 6.29 -25.15 1.65
C ARG A 22 7.47 -25.35 2.61
N ASN A 23 7.79 -24.36 3.45
CA ASN A 23 8.80 -24.53 4.48
C ASN A 23 8.39 -25.56 5.54
N LEU A 24 7.11 -25.57 5.92
CA LEU A 24 6.56 -26.41 7.00
C LEU A 24 5.97 -27.73 6.48
N ASP A 25 5.27 -27.73 5.35
CA ASP A 25 4.74 -28.92 4.68
C ASP A 25 5.46 -29.16 3.34
N LYS A 26 6.33 -30.18 3.32
CA LYS A 26 7.10 -30.55 2.12
C LYS A 26 6.27 -31.29 1.07
N ASN A 27 5.13 -31.86 1.45
CA ASN A 27 4.35 -32.78 0.63
C ASN A 27 3.01 -32.21 0.15
N GLY A 28 2.45 -31.20 0.86
CA GLY A 28 1.19 -30.57 0.50
C GLY A 28 1.21 -29.99 -0.92
N SER A 29 0.11 -30.10 -1.66
CA SER A 29 -0.03 -29.40 -2.94
C SER A 29 -0.37 -27.93 -2.69
N ILE A 30 0.31 -27.03 -3.39
CA ILE A 30 0.08 -25.58 -3.27
C ILE A 30 -0.29 -25.04 -4.64
N THR A 31 -1.48 -24.44 -4.76
CA THR A 31 -1.95 -23.80 -5.98
C THR A 31 -2.27 -22.33 -5.69
N ILE A 32 -1.60 -21.41 -6.40
CA ILE A 32 -1.90 -19.97 -6.38
C ILE A 32 -2.71 -19.63 -7.64
N ILE A 33 -3.80 -18.88 -7.48
CA ILE A 33 -4.65 -18.44 -8.60
C ILE A 33 -4.58 -16.93 -8.70
N SER A 34 -4.30 -16.42 -9.89
CA SER A 34 -4.11 -14.99 -10.18
C SER A 34 -4.90 -14.56 -11.40
N SER A 35 -5.58 -13.43 -11.31
CA SER A 35 -6.20 -12.77 -12.45
C SER A 35 -5.22 -12.02 -13.34
N GLU A 36 -3.99 -11.80 -12.88
CA GLU A 36 -2.92 -11.14 -13.66
C GLU A 36 -2.10 -12.17 -14.45
N GLU A 37 -1.51 -11.74 -15.54
CA GLU A 37 -0.63 -12.54 -16.42
C GLU A 37 0.80 -12.71 -15.86
N TYR A 38 1.12 -12.03 -14.76
CA TYR A 38 2.47 -11.99 -14.19
C TYR A 38 2.58 -12.80 -12.91
N LEU A 39 3.75 -13.41 -12.69
CA LEU A 39 4.17 -13.91 -11.39
C LEU A 39 4.29 -12.74 -10.40
N THR A 40 4.40 -13.05 -9.10
CA THR A 40 4.50 -12.00 -8.07
C THR A 40 5.64 -11.03 -8.34
N TYR A 41 5.35 -9.74 -8.33
CA TYR A 41 6.30 -8.68 -8.61
C TYR A 41 6.25 -7.59 -7.54
N TYR A 42 7.28 -6.72 -7.51
CA TYR A 42 7.41 -5.58 -6.60
C TYR A 42 6.42 -4.47 -6.96
N ARG A 43 5.16 -4.63 -6.55
CA ARG A 43 4.06 -3.67 -6.80
C ARG A 43 4.36 -2.27 -6.26
N LEU A 44 5.10 -2.16 -5.15
CA LEU A 44 5.54 -0.87 -4.60
C LEU A 44 6.41 -0.05 -5.57
N LYS A 45 7.06 -0.70 -6.53
CA LYS A 45 7.93 -0.02 -7.48
C LYS A 45 7.18 0.57 -8.68
N LEU A 46 5.89 0.27 -8.87
CA LEU A 46 5.16 0.69 -10.07
C LEU A 46 5.15 2.21 -10.25
N SER A 47 4.95 2.99 -9.18
CA SER A 47 5.02 4.46 -9.22
C SER A 47 6.37 4.97 -9.74
N HIS A 48 7.48 4.41 -9.24
CA HIS A 48 8.82 4.78 -9.68
C HIS A 48 9.13 4.38 -11.13
N TYR A 49 8.48 3.32 -11.64
CA TYR A 49 8.70 2.81 -12.99
C TYR A 49 7.90 3.57 -14.07
N ILE A 50 7.07 4.53 -13.68
CA ILE A 50 6.43 5.46 -14.64
C ILE A 50 7.48 6.15 -15.50
N SER A 51 8.60 6.61 -14.90
CA SER A 51 9.68 7.32 -15.60
C SER A 51 10.81 6.43 -16.14
N LYS A 52 10.79 5.11 -15.86
CA LYS A 52 11.90 4.22 -16.20
C LYS A 52 11.57 3.30 -17.36
N THR A 53 12.57 2.99 -18.19
CA THR A 53 12.52 1.84 -19.09
C THR A 53 12.84 0.58 -18.31
N PHE A 54 12.12 -0.52 -18.54
CA PHE A 54 12.32 -1.77 -17.81
C PHE A 54 11.84 -2.97 -18.63
N GLU A 55 12.33 -4.15 -18.29
CA GLU A 55 11.76 -5.42 -18.70
C GLU A 55 10.92 -6.00 -17.55
N ASP A 56 9.80 -6.65 -17.84
CA ASP A 56 8.87 -7.21 -16.83
C ASP A 56 9.58 -8.08 -15.78
N LYS A 57 10.56 -8.87 -16.25
CA LYS A 57 11.35 -9.77 -15.38
C LYS A 57 12.15 -9.06 -14.28
N GLU A 58 12.43 -7.76 -14.44
CA GLU A 58 13.17 -6.97 -13.44
C GLU A 58 12.31 -6.66 -12.21
N LEU A 59 10.99 -6.66 -12.39
CA LEU A 59 10.04 -6.45 -11.30
C LEU A 59 9.68 -7.73 -10.57
N LEU A 60 9.92 -8.91 -11.13
CA LEU A 60 9.55 -10.19 -10.51
C LEU A 60 10.32 -10.42 -9.21
N ILE A 61 9.63 -10.89 -8.16
CA ILE A 61 10.24 -11.30 -6.89
C ILE A 61 10.99 -12.61 -7.08
N TYR A 62 10.34 -13.58 -7.69
CA TYR A 62 10.94 -14.85 -8.09
C TYR A 62 10.59 -15.18 -9.53
N LYS A 63 11.52 -15.81 -10.24
CA LYS A 63 11.31 -16.35 -11.59
C LYS A 63 10.56 -17.69 -11.50
N GLU A 64 10.01 -18.14 -12.61
CA GLU A 64 9.25 -19.39 -12.76
C GLU A 64 9.96 -20.62 -12.17
N ASP A 65 11.28 -20.73 -12.39
CA ASP A 65 12.11 -21.80 -11.84
C ASP A 65 12.02 -21.94 -10.33
N TRP A 66 11.82 -20.83 -9.59
CA TRP A 66 11.68 -20.89 -8.15
C TRP A 66 10.37 -21.58 -7.76
N TYR A 67 9.25 -21.25 -8.41
CA TYR A 67 7.96 -21.87 -8.15
C TYR A 67 8.01 -23.37 -8.46
N ARG A 68 8.59 -23.74 -9.61
CA ARG A 68 8.77 -25.12 -10.01
C ARG A 68 9.62 -25.92 -9.00
N LYS A 69 10.77 -25.38 -8.57
CA LYS A 69 11.64 -26.02 -7.58
C LYS A 69 10.96 -26.20 -6.22
N ASN A 70 9.99 -25.38 -5.89
CA ASN A 70 9.25 -25.44 -4.65
C ASN A 70 7.90 -26.18 -4.80
N ASN A 71 7.62 -26.81 -5.94
CA ASN A 71 6.35 -27.47 -6.22
C ASN A 71 5.13 -26.59 -5.91
N ILE A 72 5.17 -25.35 -6.35
CA ILE A 72 4.08 -24.37 -6.25
C ILE A 72 3.51 -24.18 -7.65
N GLU A 73 2.27 -24.61 -7.86
CA GLU A 73 1.52 -24.33 -9.07
C GLU A 73 1.01 -22.90 -9.05
N VAL A 74 1.17 -22.14 -10.14
CA VAL A 74 0.59 -20.81 -10.31
C VAL A 74 -0.28 -20.81 -11.55
N ILE A 75 -1.58 -20.60 -11.35
CA ILE A 75 -2.56 -20.47 -12.43
C ILE A 75 -2.76 -18.98 -12.67
N LEU A 76 -2.19 -18.46 -13.75
CA LEU A 76 -2.28 -17.07 -14.16
C LEU A 76 -3.51 -16.83 -15.06
N GLU A 77 -3.92 -15.58 -15.19
CA GLU A 77 -5.03 -15.13 -16.05
C GLU A 77 -6.34 -15.86 -15.77
N LYS A 78 -6.59 -16.21 -14.49
CA LYS A 78 -7.82 -16.83 -14.05
C LYS A 78 -8.48 -16.08 -12.92
N ILE A 79 -9.76 -15.80 -13.10
CA ILE A 79 -10.59 -15.14 -12.10
C ILE A 79 -11.36 -16.19 -11.31
N VAL A 80 -11.32 -16.12 -9.99
CA VAL A 80 -12.21 -16.91 -9.13
C VAL A 80 -13.56 -16.18 -9.09
N GLU A 81 -14.60 -16.81 -9.61
CA GLU A 81 -15.95 -16.26 -9.66
C GLU A 81 -16.78 -16.58 -8.41
N ASN A 82 -16.56 -17.76 -7.82
CA ASN A 82 -17.36 -18.21 -6.69
C ASN A 82 -16.55 -19.08 -5.72
N ILE A 83 -16.94 -19.04 -4.44
CA ILE A 83 -16.42 -19.88 -3.37
C ILE A 83 -17.60 -20.65 -2.75
N ASP A 84 -17.59 -21.97 -2.85
CA ASP A 84 -18.51 -22.87 -2.13
C ASP A 84 -17.77 -23.39 -0.89
N THR A 85 -18.04 -22.77 0.25
CA THR A 85 -17.36 -23.09 1.52
C THR A 85 -17.79 -24.45 2.07
N ASP A 86 -19.01 -24.92 1.78
CA ASP A 86 -19.55 -26.18 2.28
C ASP A 86 -18.94 -27.37 1.54
N LYS A 87 -18.75 -27.21 0.21
CA LYS A 87 -18.09 -28.26 -0.61
C LYS A 87 -16.59 -28.09 -0.67
N LYS A 88 -16.01 -27.05 -0.06
CA LYS A 88 -14.61 -26.69 -0.16
C LYS A 88 -14.13 -26.62 -1.61
N GLN A 89 -14.81 -25.82 -2.41
CA GLN A 89 -14.55 -25.66 -3.84
C GLN A 89 -14.53 -24.19 -4.24
N ILE A 90 -13.74 -23.87 -5.23
CA ILE A 90 -13.80 -22.58 -5.93
C ILE A 90 -14.08 -22.84 -7.41
N LYS A 91 -14.81 -21.93 -8.05
CA LYS A 91 -15.10 -21.95 -9.48
C LYS A 91 -14.32 -20.82 -10.17
N LEU A 92 -13.62 -21.15 -11.25
CA LEU A 92 -12.91 -20.21 -12.10
C LEU A 92 -13.82 -19.73 -13.25
N ASP A 93 -13.42 -18.62 -13.89
CA ASP A 93 -14.10 -17.99 -15.02
C ASP A 93 -14.21 -18.86 -16.29
N ASP A 94 -13.38 -19.89 -16.42
CA ASP A 94 -13.49 -20.91 -17.47
C ASP A 94 -14.37 -22.11 -17.09
N GLY A 95 -15.04 -22.06 -15.94
CA GLY A 95 -15.89 -23.11 -15.41
C GLY A 95 -15.15 -24.22 -14.65
N LYS A 96 -13.81 -24.20 -14.60
CA LYS A 96 -13.02 -25.19 -13.87
C LYS A 96 -13.30 -25.09 -12.36
N ILE A 97 -13.49 -26.24 -11.74
CA ILE A 97 -13.65 -26.35 -10.28
C ILE A 97 -12.32 -26.82 -9.68
N VAL A 98 -11.88 -26.08 -8.63
CA VAL A 98 -10.69 -26.43 -7.85
C VAL A 98 -11.11 -26.70 -6.41
N THR A 99 -10.77 -27.90 -5.90
CA THR A 99 -11.04 -28.30 -4.52
C THR A 99 -9.89 -27.94 -3.60
N TYR A 100 -10.19 -27.63 -2.34
CA TYR A 100 -9.18 -27.32 -1.33
C TYR A 100 -9.45 -28.02 -0.01
N ASP A 101 -8.40 -28.27 0.77
CA ASP A 101 -8.49 -28.60 2.19
C ASP A 101 -8.34 -27.32 3.03
N LYS A 102 -7.47 -26.40 2.59
CA LYS A 102 -7.25 -25.07 3.20
C LYS A 102 -7.27 -24.00 2.13
N LEU A 103 -8.00 -22.91 2.38
CA LEU A 103 -8.15 -21.78 1.47
C LEU A 103 -7.58 -20.49 2.09
N LEU A 104 -6.77 -19.75 1.33
CA LEU A 104 -6.33 -18.41 1.68
C LEU A 104 -6.91 -17.37 0.71
N LEU A 105 -7.63 -16.40 1.23
CA LEU A 105 -8.02 -15.20 0.53
C LEU A 105 -6.89 -14.16 0.61
N ALA A 106 -6.18 -13.96 -0.50
CA ALA A 106 -5.08 -13.01 -0.64
C ALA A 106 -5.25 -12.13 -1.88
N ASN A 107 -6.51 -11.95 -2.34
CA ASN A 107 -6.89 -11.20 -3.53
C ASN A 107 -6.80 -9.67 -3.37
N GLY A 108 -6.32 -9.18 -2.23
CA GLY A 108 -5.85 -7.84 -1.99
C GLY A 108 -6.92 -6.76 -2.07
N SER A 109 -6.60 -5.65 -2.72
CA SER A 109 -7.42 -4.44 -2.81
C SER A 109 -7.48 -3.90 -4.23
N LYS A 110 -8.44 -3.02 -4.49
CA LYS A 110 -8.57 -2.22 -5.71
C LYS A 110 -8.38 -0.74 -5.42
N PRO A 111 -7.90 0.07 -6.37
CA PRO A 111 -7.79 1.52 -6.21
C PRO A 111 -9.16 2.12 -5.91
N PHE A 112 -9.18 3.10 -5.04
CA PHE A 112 -10.37 3.91 -4.85
C PHE A 112 -10.37 5.05 -5.86
N VAL A 113 -11.38 5.06 -6.72
CA VAL A 113 -11.69 6.17 -7.62
C VAL A 113 -12.96 6.83 -7.09
N PRO A 114 -12.90 8.10 -6.65
CA PRO A 114 -14.08 8.82 -6.18
C PRO A 114 -15.19 8.83 -7.23
N PRO A 115 -16.47 8.90 -6.81
CA PRO A 115 -17.60 8.94 -7.73
C PRO A 115 -17.79 10.35 -8.30
N ILE A 116 -16.88 10.77 -9.18
CA ILE A 116 -16.92 12.07 -9.87
C ILE A 116 -17.38 11.90 -11.31
N THR A 117 -17.99 12.96 -11.87
CA THR A 117 -18.42 12.98 -13.27
C THR A 117 -17.23 12.85 -14.21
N GLY A 118 -17.33 12.03 -15.23
CA GLY A 118 -16.29 11.84 -16.23
C GLY A 118 -15.17 10.87 -15.86
N LYS A 119 -15.24 10.17 -14.73
CA LYS A 119 -14.19 9.23 -14.26
C LYS A 119 -13.89 8.05 -15.19
N PHE A 120 -14.71 7.81 -16.20
CA PHE A 120 -14.52 6.74 -17.20
C PHE A 120 -14.04 7.27 -18.56
N LYS A 121 -13.74 8.57 -18.68
CA LYS A 121 -13.19 9.16 -19.89
C LYS A 121 -11.80 8.62 -20.17
N GLU A 122 -11.41 8.65 -21.45
CA GLU A 122 -10.04 8.37 -21.86
C GLU A 122 -9.07 9.33 -21.15
N GLY A 123 -7.89 8.85 -20.77
CA GLY A 123 -6.92 9.65 -20.01
C GLY A 123 -7.14 9.66 -18.50
N VAL A 124 -8.09 8.87 -18.00
CA VAL A 124 -8.34 8.72 -16.56
C VAL A 124 -7.85 7.35 -16.07
N PHE A 125 -6.96 7.35 -15.07
CA PHE A 125 -6.23 6.16 -14.64
C PHE A 125 -6.22 5.98 -13.14
N ALA A 126 -5.97 4.74 -12.72
CA ALA A 126 -5.48 4.37 -11.41
C ALA A 126 -4.38 3.34 -11.59
N LEU A 127 -3.27 3.46 -10.84
CA LEU A 127 -2.13 2.56 -10.95
C LEU A 127 -2.23 1.46 -9.89
N ARG A 128 -2.45 0.22 -10.34
CA ARG A 128 -2.48 -0.94 -9.44
C ARG A 128 -1.67 -2.12 -9.96
N THR A 129 -1.69 -2.36 -11.26
CA THR A 129 -1.08 -3.53 -11.91
C THR A 129 0.06 -3.12 -12.85
N LEU A 130 0.88 -4.10 -13.23
CA LEU A 130 1.93 -3.89 -14.24
C LEU A 130 1.31 -3.56 -15.62
N LYS A 131 0.13 -4.10 -15.91
CA LYS A 131 -0.64 -3.75 -17.11
C LYS A 131 -1.07 -2.28 -17.10
N ASP A 132 -1.54 -1.78 -15.93
CA ASP A 132 -1.88 -0.35 -15.79
C ASP A 132 -0.65 0.52 -16.03
N LEU A 133 0.51 0.16 -15.45
CA LEU A 133 1.75 0.89 -15.64
C LEU A 133 2.11 1.03 -17.12
N LYS A 134 2.08 -0.08 -17.86
CA LYS A 134 2.39 -0.07 -19.29
C LYS A 134 1.44 0.83 -20.09
N TYR A 135 0.14 0.73 -19.80
CA TYR A 135 -0.88 1.53 -20.48
C TYR A 135 -0.74 3.03 -20.15
N ILE A 136 -0.55 3.36 -18.86
CA ILE A 136 -0.32 4.73 -18.38
C ILE A 136 0.92 5.35 -19.05
N LYS A 137 2.04 4.63 -19.10
CA LYS A 137 3.28 5.13 -19.72
C LYS A 137 3.06 5.50 -21.18
N ASN A 138 2.47 4.61 -21.97
CA ASN A 138 2.20 4.87 -23.38
C ASN A 138 1.26 6.07 -23.59
N TYR A 139 0.28 6.25 -22.70
CA TYR A 139 -0.63 7.38 -22.77
C TYR A 139 0.07 8.70 -22.43
N PHE A 140 0.87 8.69 -21.36
CA PHE A 140 1.58 9.89 -20.87
C PHE A 140 2.62 10.43 -21.85
N GLU A 141 3.13 9.63 -22.78
CA GLU A 141 4.02 10.11 -23.86
C GLU A 141 3.41 11.28 -24.63
N LYS A 142 2.10 11.25 -24.87
CA LYS A 142 1.35 12.23 -25.65
C LYS A 142 0.78 13.40 -24.82
N CYS A 143 0.94 13.37 -23.49
CA CYS A 143 0.41 14.38 -22.58
C CYS A 143 1.47 15.44 -22.27
N GLU A 144 1.04 16.67 -22.02
CA GLU A 144 1.87 17.74 -21.44
C GLU A 144 1.51 18.00 -19.98
N ASP A 145 0.21 18.14 -19.71
CA ASP A 145 -0.34 18.49 -18.40
C ASP A 145 -0.98 17.24 -17.77
N ILE A 146 -0.45 16.78 -16.64
CA ILE A 146 -0.95 15.59 -15.96
C ILE A 146 -1.31 15.93 -14.52
N THR A 147 -2.48 15.49 -14.07
CA THR A 147 -2.97 15.71 -12.71
C THR A 147 -2.98 14.40 -11.93
N VAL A 148 -2.37 14.42 -10.74
CA VAL A 148 -2.46 13.35 -9.75
C VAL A 148 -3.45 13.77 -8.67
N ILE A 149 -4.50 12.97 -8.46
CA ILE A 149 -5.48 13.19 -7.41
C ILE A 149 -5.13 12.33 -6.20
N GLY A 150 -4.67 12.97 -5.12
CA GLY A 150 -4.20 12.40 -3.88
C GLY A 150 -2.74 12.74 -3.58
N GLY A 151 -2.49 13.52 -2.53
CA GLY A 151 -1.18 13.95 -2.02
C GLY A 151 -0.60 12.99 -0.97
N GLY A 152 -0.99 11.71 -1.01
CA GLY A 152 -0.39 10.63 -0.22
C GLY A 152 0.90 10.11 -0.85
N LEU A 153 1.55 9.14 -0.19
CA LEU A 153 2.86 8.58 -0.59
C LEU A 153 2.93 8.18 -2.06
N LEU A 154 2.06 7.27 -2.49
CA LEU A 154 2.06 6.76 -3.87
C LEU A 154 1.72 7.85 -4.90
N GLY A 155 0.88 8.82 -4.50
CA GLY A 155 0.56 9.97 -5.35
C GLY A 155 1.76 10.88 -5.56
N LEU A 156 2.52 11.18 -4.51
CA LEU A 156 3.74 11.99 -4.60
C LEU A 156 4.86 11.29 -5.36
N GLU A 157 5.05 9.98 -5.15
CA GLU A 157 5.99 9.17 -5.94
C GLU A 157 5.63 9.18 -7.43
N ALA A 158 4.34 8.97 -7.75
CA ALA A 158 3.87 9.01 -9.13
C ALA A 158 4.02 10.41 -9.75
N ALA A 159 3.64 11.46 -9.01
CA ALA A 159 3.79 12.86 -9.44
C ALA A 159 5.26 13.20 -9.74
N TRP A 160 6.16 12.76 -8.86
CA TRP A 160 7.60 12.94 -9.07
C TRP A 160 8.10 12.19 -10.31
N ALA A 161 7.72 10.92 -10.47
CA ALA A 161 8.10 10.13 -11.63
C ALA A 161 7.57 10.75 -12.94
N ILE A 162 6.33 11.25 -12.94
CA ILE A 162 5.75 11.95 -14.10
C ILE A 162 6.52 13.23 -14.41
N LYS A 163 6.91 13.99 -13.37
CA LYS A 163 7.75 15.18 -13.53
C LYS A 163 9.10 14.84 -14.17
N GLN A 164 9.72 13.70 -13.80
CA GLN A 164 10.98 13.25 -14.41
C GLN A 164 10.85 12.95 -15.93
N LEU A 165 9.63 12.72 -16.42
CA LEU A 165 9.35 12.64 -17.89
C LEU A 165 9.27 14.03 -18.56
N GLY A 166 9.52 15.11 -17.83
CA GLY A 166 9.45 16.49 -18.35
C GLY A 166 8.02 17.03 -18.47
N LYS A 167 7.04 16.38 -17.84
CA LYS A 167 5.63 16.78 -17.89
C LYS A 167 5.34 17.86 -16.83
N LYS A 168 4.32 18.69 -17.11
CA LYS A 168 3.75 19.59 -16.10
C LYS A 168 2.82 18.78 -15.20
N VAL A 169 3.03 18.87 -13.87
CA VAL A 169 2.31 18.02 -12.92
C VAL A 169 1.55 18.86 -11.91
N ASN A 170 0.25 18.60 -11.80
CA ASN A 170 -0.61 19.09 -10.75
C ASN A 170 -0.86 17.97 -9.74
N VAL A 171 -0.80 18.27 -8.45
CA VAL A 171 -1.22 17.37 -7.36
C VAL A 171 -2.39 18.02 -6.66
N VAL A 172 -3.52 17.32 -6.63
CA VAL A 172 -4.76 17.78 -5.99
C VAL A 172 -5.00 16.94 -4.74
N GLU A 173 -4.99 17.60 -3.58
CA GLU A 173 -5.19 16.97 -2.28
C GLU A 173 -6.48 17.52 -1.63
N PHE A 174 -7.31 16.59 -1.16
CA PHE A 174 -8.55 16.92 -0.46
C PHE A 174 -8.32 17.55 0.91
N PHE A 175 -7.25 17.13 1.60
CA PHE A 175 -6.86 17.66 2.91
C PHE A 175 -6.07 18.97 2.80
N PRO A 176 -5.95 19.74 3.90
CA PRO A 176 -5.28 21.05 3.89
C PRO A 176 -3.75 20.97 3.74
N TYR A 177 -3.16 19.78 3.73
CA TYR A 177 -1.71 19.56 3.56
C TYR A 177 -1.41 18.14 3.10
N LEU A 178 -0.19 17.91 2.61
CA LEU A 178 0.30 16.62 2.14
C LEU A 178 0.49 15.63 3.30
N LEU A 179 0.33 14.33 2.99
CA LEU A 179 0.63 13.23 3.92
C LEU A 179 -0.03 13.39 5.29
N PRO A 180 -1.32 13.70 5.39
CA PRO A 180 -1.99 14.10 6.64
C PRO A 180 -2.04 13.00 7.71
N ARG A 181 -1.66 11.77 7.37
CA ARG A 181 -1.55 10.65 8.31
C ARG A 181 -0.14 10.45 8.84
N GLN A 182 0.86 10.98 8.13
CA GLN A 182 2.28 10.78 8.39
C GLN A 182 2.97 12.01 8.95
N LEU A 183 2.45 13.20 8.67
CA LEU A 183 3.07 14.46 9.03
C LEU A 183 2.17 15.33 9.91
N ASP A 184 2.78 16.13 10.76
CA ASP A 184 2.17 17.35 11.26
C ASP A 184 2.17 18.44 10.17
N LYS A 185 1.47 19.55 10.43
CA LYS A 185 1.35 20.62 9.44
C LYS A 185 2.67 21.29 9.11
N GLU A 186 3.54 21.53 10.10
CA GLU A 186 4.82 22.19 9.89
C GLU A 186 5.73 21.38 8.95
N MET A 187 5.84 20.07 9.20
CA MET A 187 6.62 19.16 8.35
C MET A 187 6.01 19.04 6.95
N ALA A 188 4.69 19.02 6.86
CA ALA A 188 3.99 19.00 5.58
C ALA A 188 4.23 20.28 4.77
N ASP A 189 4.30 21.44 5.42
CA ASP A 189 4.60 22.73 4.76
C ASP A 189 6.04 22.74 4.19
N ILE A 190 7.02 22.20 4.93
CA ILE A 190 8.41 22.07 4.45
C ILE A 190 8.46 21.17 3.21
N VAL A 191 7.81 19.98 3.26
CA VAL A 191 7.75 19.06 2.13
C VAL A 191 7.04 19.70 0.93
N SER A 192 5.93 20.40 1.17
CA SER A 192 5.15 21.08 0.12
C SER A 192 5.96 22.16 -0.57
N LYS A 193 6.72 22.94 0.21
CA LYS A 193 7.61 23.97 -0.34
C LYS A 193 8.68 23.35 -1.25
N LYS A 194 9.39 22.30 -0.79
CA LYS A 194 10.39 21.59 -1.60
C LYS A 194 9.82 21.07 -2.92
N LEU A 195 8.62 20.47 -2.87
CA LEU A 195 7.94 19.95 -4.07
C LEU A 195 7.52 21.09 -5.02
N SER A 196 7.01 22.20 -4.49
CA SER A 196 6.64 23.39 -5.29
C SER A 196 7.86 24.03 -5.92
N ASP A 197 8.94 24.21 -5.16
CA ASP A 197 10.22 24.76 -5.65
C ASP A 197 10.81 23.86 -6.77
N SER A 198 10.54 22.56 -6.73
CA SER A 198 10.91 21.63 -7.79
C SER A 198 10.02 21.72 -9.04
N GLY A 199 8.91 22.48 -9.01
CA GLY A 199 8.04 22.73 -10.15
C GLY A 199 6.73 21.93 -10.18
N LEU A 200 6.37 21.19 -9.10
CA LEU A 200 5.02 20.64 -8.97
C LEU A 200 4.04 21.73 -8.54
N LYS A 201 2.83 21.71 -9.11
CA LYS A 201 1.74 22.58 -8.66
C LYS A 201 0.86 21.83 -7.68
N LEU A 202 0.71 22.37 -6.47
CA LEU A 202 -0.05 21.73 -5.39
C LEU A 202 -1.34 22.50 -5.13
N TYR A 203 -2.45 21.76 -5.02
CA TYR A 203 -3.79 22.28 -4.71
C TYR A 203 -4.29 21.57 -3.46
N PHE A 204 -4.54 22.32 -2.38
CA PHE A 204 -5.00 21.82 -1.08
C PHE A 204 -6.46 22.20 -0.83
N ASP A 205 -7.11 21.55 0.14
CA ASP A 205 -8.53 21.74 0.47
C ASP A 205 -9.42 21.64 -0.76
N THR A 206 -8.99 20.86 -1.76
CA THR A 206 -9.54 20.88 -3.10
C THR A 206 -10.15 19.52 -3.45
N ALA A 207 -11.48 19.50 -3.62
CA ALA A 207 -12.20 18.32 -4.05
C ALA A 207 -12.46 18.36 -5.56
N ALA A 208 -12.06 17.32 -6.27
CA ALA A 208 -12.43 17.11 -7.66
C ALA A 208 -13.94 16.88 -7.78
N GLU A 209 -14.61 17.57 -8.71
CA GLU A 209 -16.03 17.46 -8.98
C GLU A 209 -16.31 16.77 -10.31
N GLU A 210 -15.66 17.24 -11.37
CA GLU A 210 -15.90 16.80 -12.73
C GLU A 210 -14.63 16.79 -13.57
N ILE A 211 -14.46 15.77 -14.40
CA ILE A 211 -13.43 15.69 -15.43
C ILE A 211 -14.01 16.24 -16.71
N LEU A 212 -13.43 17.35 -17.17
CA LEU A 212 -13.89 18.07 -18.36
C LEU A 212 -13.41 17.37 -19.64
N GLY A 213 -14.06 17.71 -20.76
CA GLY A 213 -13.84 17.13 -22.09
C GLY A 213 -15.01 16.25 -22.51
N GLU A 214 -15.15 15.97 -23.78
CA GLU A 214 -16.28 15.17 -24.30
C GLU A 214 -15.96 13.66 -24.21
N VAL A 215 -14.89 13.20 -24.82
CA VAL A 215 -14.49 11.77 -24.88
C VAL A 215 -13.31 11.49 -23.95
N LYS A 216 -12.35 12.40 -23.88
CA LYS A 216 -11.11 12.29 -23.10
C LYS A 216 -11.01 13.39 -22.03
N ALA A 217 -10.09 13.22 -21.09
CA ALA A 217 -9.76 14.24 -20.13
C ALA A 217 -9.10 15.44 -20.81
N GLU A 218 -9.64 16.64 -20.60
CA GLU A 218 -9.12 17.91 -21.10
C GLU A 218 -8.97 18.95 -19.98
N GLY A 219 -9.53 18.65 -18.82
CA GLY A 219 -9.45 19.48 -17.62
C GLY A 219 -10.08 18.83 -16.42
N LEU A 220 -9.90 19.45 -15.27
CA LEU A 220 -10.50 19.07 -13.99
C LEU A 220 -11.16 20.28 -13.37
N LYS A 221 -12.46 20.16 -13.05
CA LYS A 221 -13.24 21.14 -12.30
C LYS A 221 -13.26 20.75 -10.83
N PHE A 222 -13.14 21.73 -9.97
CA PHE A 222 -13.19 21.61 -8.52
C PHE A 222 -14.55 22.00 -7.97
N LYS A 223 -14.89 21.55 -6.76
CA LYS A 223 -16.17 21.88 -6.10
C LYS A 223 -16.33 23.36 -5.80
N ASP A 224 -15.26 24.11 -5.62
CA ASP A 224 -15.28 25.58 -5.42
C ASP A 224 -15.47 26.37 -6.71
N GLY A 225 -15.58 25.68 -7.86
CA GLY A 225 -15.74 26.25 -9.19
C GLY A 225 -14.44 26.52 -9.93
N GLY A 226 -13.28 26.35 -9.29
CA GLY A 226 -11.97 26.44 -9.96
C GLY A 226 -11.80 25.34 -11.02
N GLN A 227 -10.93 25.60 -12.00
CA GLN A 227 -10.63 24.63 -13.07
C GLN A 227 -9.14 24.65 -13.39
N ILE A 228 -8.62 23.49 -13.79
CA ILE A 228 -7.28 23.34 -14.33
C ILE A 228 -7.32 22.55 -15.64
N LYS A 229 -6.43 22.89 -16.57
CA LYS A 229 -6.20 22.09 -17.76
C LYS A 229 -5.42 20.84 -17.40
N THR A 230 -5.78 19.70 -17.98
CA THR A 230 -5.05 18.45 -17.82
C THR A 230 -5.36 17.49 -18.96
N ASP A 231 -4.35 16.83 -19.50
CA ASP A 231 -4.49 15.86 -20.59
C ASP A 231 -4.70 14.43 -20.06
N ALA A 232 -4.33 14.20 -18.79
CA ALA A 232 -4.53 12.93 -18.11
C ALA A 232 -4.67 13.10 -16.60
N ILE A 233 -5.39 12.18 -15.97
CA ILE A 233 -5.61 12.15 -14.53
C ILE A 233 -5.22 10.78 -13.98
N LEU A 234 -4.40 10.78 -12.92
CA LEU A 234 -4.03 9.60 -12.18
C LEU A 234 -4.62 9.66 -10.78
N PHE A 235 -5.55 8.76 -10.47
CA PHE A 235 -6.10 8.63 -9.12
C PHE A 235 -5.15 7.87 -8.19
N SER A 236 -4.82 8.49 -7.06
CA SER A 236 -4.08 7.93 -5.94
C SER A 236 -4.77 8.22 -4.60
N ALA A 237 -6.11 8.10 -4.57
CA ALA A 237 -6.97 8.44 -3.43
C ALA A 237 -7.16 7.28 -2.44
N GLY A 238 -6.23 6.34 -2.40
CA GLY A 238 -6.24 5.18 -1.52
C GLY A 238 -6.78 3.91 -2.16
N ILE A 239 -7.04 2.91 -1.34
CA ILE A 239 -7.47 1.56 -1.75
C ILE A 239 -8.74 1.13 -1.03
N ARG A 240 -9.40 0.11 -1.58
CA ARG A 240 -10.50 -0.61 -0.93
C ARG A 240 -10.25 -2.12 -1.02
N PRO A 241 -10.38 -2.88 0.07
CA PRO A 241 -10.31 -4.35 0.04
C PRO A 241 -11.22 -4.94 -1.02
N ASN A 242 -10.75 -5.97 -1.72
CA ASN A 242 -11.50 -6.59 -2.80
C ASN A 242 -12.47 -7.68 -2.26
N ILE A 243 -13.52 -7.24 -1.56
CA ILE A 243 -14.50 -8.10 -0.89
C ILE A 243 -15.58 -8.67 -1.81
N ASP A 244 -15.58 -8.34 -3.11
CA ASP A 244 -16.66 -8.75 -4.01
C ASP A 244 -16.85 -10.26 -4.05
N LEU A 245 -15.75 -11.02 -4.02
CA LEU A 245 -15.75 -12.48 -4.04
C LEU A 245 -16.44 -13.13 -2.82
N VAL A 246 -16.49 -12.44 -1.68
CA VAL A 246 -17.06 -12.99 -0.44
C VAL A 246 -18.49 -12.53 -0.15
N ARG A 247 -19.02 -11.56 -0.95
CA ARG A 247 -20.35 -10.97 -0.71
C ARG A 247 -21.50 -11.98 -0.68
N GLU A 248 -21.42 -13.00 -1.51
CA GLU A 248 -22.46 -14.04 -1.63
C GLU A 248 -22.12 -15.33 -0.87
N THR A 249 -21.17 -15.24 0.09
CA THR A 249 -20.74 -16.35 0.93
C THR A 249 -21.11 -16.11 2.41
N SER A 250 -20.95 -17.13 3.26
CA SER A 250 -21.07 -17.00 4.71
C SER A 250 -19.84 -16.39 5.40
N ILE A 251 -18.82 -16.00 4.64
CA ILE A 251 -17.60 -15.36 5.16
C ILE A 251 -17.93 -13.96 5.64
N LYS A 252 -17.64 -13.66 6.90
CA LYS A 252 -17.92 -12.35 7.50
C LYS A 252 -16.92 -11.29 7.00
N PHE A 253 -17.46 -10.13 6.62
CA PHE A 253 -16.67 -8.98 6.19
C PHE A 253 -17.30 -7.66 6.71
N ASP A 254 -16.52 -6.59 6.67
CA ASP A 254 -16.95 -5.20 6.85
C ASP A 254 -16.12 -4.32 5.91
N LYS A 255 -15.07 -3.66 6.38
CA LYS A 255 -14.09 -2.99 5.51
C LYS A 255 -13.30 -3.98 4.68
N GLY A 256 -12.94 -5.12 5.29
CA GLY A 256 -12.27 -6.26 4.70
C GLY A 256 -12.89 -7.56 5.20
N VAL A 257 -12.28 -8.69 4.87
CA VAL A 257 -12.66 -10.01 5.42
C VAL A 257 -12.21 -10.06 6.88
N LYS A 258 -13.19 -10.25 7.80
CA LYS A 258 -12.91 -10.31 9.24
C LYS A 258 -12.13 -11.57 9.59
N VAL A 259 -11.01 -11.38 10.26
CA VAL A 259 -10.17 -12.47 10.75
C VAL A 259 -9.79 -12.26 12.21
N ASP A 260 -9.49 -13.35 12.90
CA ASP A 260 -8.92 -13.34 14.24
C ASP A 260 -7.40 -13.05 14.21
N SER A 261 -6.74 -13.11 15.37
CA SER A 261 -5.28 -12.93 15.48
C SER A 261 -4.47 -14.05 14.80
N TYR A 262 -5.09 -15.16 14.46
CA TYR A 262 -4.50 -16.27 13.72
C TYR A 262 -4.76 -16.20 12.21
N LEU A 263 -5.37 -15.09 11.74
CA LEU A 263 -5.79 -14.84 10.37
C LEU A 263 -6.84 -15.83 9.84
N LYS A 264 -7.59 -16.47 10.75
CA LYS A 264 -8.72 -17.34 10.46
C LYS A 264 -9.99 -16.52 10.27
N THR A 265 -10.78 -16.85 9.27
CA THR A 265 -12.13 -16.30 9.10
C THR A 265 -13.11 -17.03 10.06
N ASN A 266 -14.39 -16.69 9.97
CA ASN A 266 -15.44 -17.42 10.68
C ASN A 266 -15.76 -18.80 10.05
N ILE A 267 -15.18 -19.13 8.91
CA ILE A 267 -15.36 -20.40 8.21
C ILE A 267 -14.13 -21.26 8.48
N GLU A 268 -14.37 -22.52 8.90
CA GLU A 268 -13.29 -23.46 9.14
C GLU A 268 -12.44 -23.66 7.88
N ASP A 269 -11.12 -23.72 8.06
CA ASP A 269 -10.15 -23.92 6.98
C ASP A 269 -10.05 -22.79 5.95
N VAL A 270 -10.70 -21.64 6.22
CA VAL A 270 -10.62 -20.44 5.38
C VAL A 270 -9.91 -19.31 6.13
N TYR A 271 -8.87 -18.77 5.50
CA TYR A 271 -7.99 -17.72 6.03
C TYR A 271 -8.03 -16.50 5.12
N ALA A 272 -7.63 -15.32 5.66
CA ALA A 272 -7.40 -14.15 4.81
C ALA A 272 -6.13 -13.41 5.25
N ALA A 273 -5.39 -12.84 4.28
CA ALA A 273 -4.15 -12.11 4.52
C ALA A 273 -3.90 -11.00 3.49
N GLY A 274 -3.20 -9.95 3.90
CA GLY A 274 -2.89 -8.77 3.09
C GLY A 274 -4.03 -7.76 3.08
N ASP A 275 -4.11 -6.95 2.02
CA ASP A 275 -5.05 -5.82 1.92
C ASP A 275 -6.53 -6.24 2.01
N ILE A 276 -6.86 -7.52 1.85
CA ILE A 276 -8.22 -8.04 2.00
C ILE A 276 -8.60 -8.27 3.47
N ALA A 277 -7.60 -8.55 4.34
CA ALA A 277 -7.84 -8.95 5.71
C ALA A 277 -8.12 -7.76 6.64
N GLU A 278 -9.16 -7.89 7.45
CA GLU A 278 -9.51 -6.95 8.52
C GLU A 278 -9.25 -7.60 9.86
N VAL A 279 -8.15 -7.20 10.52
CA VAL A 279 -7.74 -7.66 11.84
C VAL A 279 -8.16 -6.63 12.88
N LYS A 280 -9.00 -7.00 13.86
CA LYS A 280 -9.50 -6.07 14.91
C LYS A 280 -10.07 -4.76 14.36
N GLY A 281 -10.80 -4.81 13.23
CA GLY A 281 -11.40 -3.62 12.60
C GLY A 281 -10.43 -2.77 11.76
N ILE A 282 -9.19 -3.20 11.56
CA ILE A 282 -8.13 -2.47 10.86
C ILE A 282 -7.72 -3.22 9.57
N VAL A 283 -7.69 -2.50 8.47
CA VAL A 283 -7.05 -2.90 7.21
C VAL A 283 -5.84 -2.00 7.01
N LEU A 284 -4.63 -2.56 7.01
CA LEU A 284 -3.40 -1.78 6.97
C LEU A 284 -3.03 -1.28 5.57
N GLY A 285 -3.22 -2.10 4.53
CA GLY A 285 -2.84 -1.75 3.17
C GLY A 285 -1.33 -1.54 2.98
N LEU A 286 -0.49 -2.25 3.76
CA LEU A 286 0.96 -2.12 3.76
C LEU A 286 1.62 -3.41 3.26
N TRP A 287 2.66 -3.26 2.43
CA TRP A 287 3.43 -4.37 1.90
C TRP A 287 4.06 -5.25 2.99
N THR A 288 4.62 -4.63 4.02
CA THR A 288 5.23 -5.34 5.15
C THR A 288 4.20 -6.12 5.95
N ALA A 289 3.02 -5.54 6.18
CA ALA A 289 1.90 -6.21 6.83
C ALA A 289 1.39 -7.39 5.99
N ALA A 290 1.24 -7.22 4.68
CA ALA A 290 0.83 -8.29 3.77
C ALA A 290 1.83 -9.45 3.77
N THR A 291 3.13 -9.16 3.82
CA THR A 291 4.21 -10.16 3.93
C THR A 291 4.08 -10.97 5.20
N GLU A 292 3.97 -10.31 6.35
CA GLU A 292 3.90 -10.97 7.65
C GLU A 292 2.58 -11.72 7.84
N GLN A 293 1.44 -11.12 7.45
CA GLN A 293 0.15 -11.80 7.48
C GLN A 293 0.16 -13.05 6.59
N GLY A 294 0.70 -12.96 5.37
CA GLY A 294 0.83 -14.12 4.49
C GLY A 294 1.63 -15.25 5.13
N LYS A 295 2.78 -14.92 5.73
CA LYS A 295 3.63 -15.89 6.44
C LYS A 295 2.91 -16.55 7.61
N ILE A 296 2.22 -15.77 8.44
CA ILE A 296 1.48 -16.28 9.59
C ILE A 296 0.29 -17.13 9.15
N ALA A 297 -0.50 -16.65 8.16
CA ALA A 297 -1.61 -17.44 7.60
C ALA A 297 -1.11 -18.78 7.02
N GLY A 298 -0.02 -18.75 6.24
CA GLY A 298 0.59 -19.96 5.70
C GLY A 298 1.01 -20.95 6.78
N ALA A 299 1.64 -20.49 7.85
CA ALA A 299 1.99 -21.35 8.99
C ALA A 299 0.74 -21.93 9.66
N ASN A 300 -0.29 -21.13 9.90
CA ASN A 300 -1.52 -21.59 10.56
C ASN A 300 -2.34 -22.56 9.69
N MET A 301 -2.25 -22.42 8.37
CA MET A 301 -2.83 -23.39 7.43
C MET A 301 -2.18 -24.78 7.54
N THR A 302 -0.91 -24.87 7.95
CA THR A 302 -0.22 -26.15 8.18
C THR A 302 -0.42 -26.74 9.57
N GLY A 303 -1.21 -26.07 10.42
CA GLY A 303 -1.51 -26.53 11.79
C GLY A 303 -0.71 -25.84 12.88
N GLU A 304 0.16 -24.87 12.54
CA GLU A 304 0.80 -24.01 13.53
C GLU A 304 -0.24 -23.11 14.22
N ASN A 305 0.17 -22.48 15.32
CA ASN A 305 -0.68 -21.58 16.10
C ASN A 305 0.06 -20.28 16.38
N LYS A 306 0.34 -19.52 15.28
CA LYS A 306 1.09 -18.26 15.34
C LYS A 306 0.14 -17.07 15.35
N GLU A 307 0.31 -16.15 16.31
CA GLU A 307 -0.48 -14.93 16.40
C GLU A 307 0.14 -13.80 15.56
N TYR A 308 -0.71 -13.11 14.79
CA TYR A 308 -0.38 -11.84 14.15
C TYR A 308 -0.57 -10.70 15.13
N LYS A 309 0.49 -9.94 15.34
CA LYS A 309 0.44 -8.67 16.08
C LYS A 309 0.47 -7.52 15.08
N ILE A 310 -0.50 -6.62 15.15
CA ILE A 310 -0.55 -5.43 14.31
C ILE A 310 0.69 -4.57 14.62
N PRO A 311 1.61 -4.37 13.65
CA PRO A 311 2.78 -3.53 13.88
C PRO A 311 2.37 -2.05 13.88
N GLU A 312 3.14 -1.22 14.58
CA GLU A 312 3.04 0.23 14.41
C GLU A 312 3.39 0.61 12.97
N PRO A 313 2.47 1.27 12.25
CA PRO A 313 2.73 1.61 10.86
C PRO A 313 3.84 2.66 10.75
N PHE A 314 4.78 2.44 9.86
CA PHE A 314 5.79 3.43 9.52
C PHE A 314 5.82 3.66 8.00
N THR A 315 6.40 4.78 7.62
CA THR A 315 6.47 5.24 6.25
C THR A 315 7.86 5.75 5.94
N THR A 316 8.34 5.45 4.74
CA THR A 316 9.49 6.12 4.13
C THR A 316 9.09 6.69 2.77
N LEU A 317 9.56 7.88 2.44
CA LEU A 317 9.40 8.51 1.13
C LEU A 317 10.76 9.03 0.67
N SER A 318 11.16 8.66 -0.55
CA SER A 318 12.40 9.15 -1.16
C SER A 318 12.09 9.62 -2.58
N ILE A 319 11.98 10.93 -2.77
CA ILE A 319 11.69 11.58 -4.05
C ILE A 319 12.54 12.85 -4.17
N GLY A 320 13.31 12.97 -5.26
CA GLY A 320 14.24 14.08 -5.41
C GLY A 320 15.24 14.16 -4.26
N ASP A 321 15.30 15.31 -3.63
CA ASP A 321 16.10 15.63 -2.43
C ASP A 321 15.33 15.40 -1.12
N ILE A 322 14.09 14.89 -1.20
CA ILE A 322 13.26 14.60 -0.03
C ILE A 322 13.51 13.16 0.41
N SER A 323 14.11 13.00 1.59
CA SER A 323 14.19 11.75 2.33
C SER A 323 13.38 11.91 3.61
N LEU A 324 12.30 11.15 3.74
CA LEU A 324 11.34 11.25 4.84
C LEU A 324 11.14 9.88 5.48
N PHE A 325 11.14 9.85 6.80
CA PHE A 325 10.67 8.75 7.63
C PHE A 325 9.63 9.26 8.63
N SER A 326 8.55 8.53 8.81
CA SER A 326 7.53 8.81 9.81
C SER A 326 7.02 7.52 10.44
N ILE A 327 6.79 7.53 11.75
CA ILE A 327 6.28 6.39 12.51
C ILE A 327 5.37 6.84 13.65
N GLY A 328 4.39 5.99 13.97
CA GLY A 328 3.55 6.10 15.16
C GLY A 328 2.55 7.26 15.10
N ASN A 329 2.16 7.75 16.27
CA ASN A 329 1.16 8.78 16.41
C ASN A 329 1.81 10.16 16.35
N VAL A 330 1.47 10.93 15.30
CA VAL A 330 1.96 12.29 15.06
C VAL A 330 0.89 13.36 15.33
N LYS A 331 -0.25 12.96 15.93
CA LYS A 331 -1.40 13.86 16.18
C LYS A 331 -1.79 13.97 17.64
N ASP A 332 -1.92 12.82 18.32
CA ASP A 332 -2.36 12.78 19.72
C ASP A 332 -1.13 12.63 20.62
N TYR A 333 -0.56 13.75 21.05
CA TYR A 333 0.63 13.83 21.89
C TYR A 333 0.48 14.96 22.93
N THR A 334 1.27 14.90 23.99
CA THR A 334 1.33 15.94 25.02
C THR A 334 2.45 16.95 24.78
N GLU A 335 3.54 16.49 24.17
CA GLU A 335 4.73 17.30 23.90
C GLU A 335 5.35 16.89 22.55
N VAL A 336 5.95 17.84 21.84
CA VAL A 336 6.76 17.61 20.65
C VAL A 336 8.14 18.23 20.81
N LEU A 337 9.17 17.41 20.67
CA LEU A 337 10.56 17.85 20.61
C LEU A 337 10.93 18.10 19.15
N LYS A 338 11.52 19.28 18.89
CA LYS A 338 11.81 19.74 17.52
C LYS A 338 13.31 19.96 17.32
N HIS A 339 13.78 19.67 16.12
CA HIS A 339 15.09 20.07 15.63
C HIS A 339 14.96 20.52 14.18
N ASP A 340 15.43 21.70 13.87
CA ASP A 340 15.42 22.29 12.53
C ASP A 340 16.80 22.90 12.26
N GLU A 341 17.61 22.26 11.38
CA GLU A 341 18.95 22.71 11.02
C GLU A 341 19.22 22.39 9.54
N GLY A 342 19.32 23.41 8.71
CA GLY A 342 19.53 23.25 7.26
C GLY A 342 18.43 22.45 6.61
N GLU A 343 18.79 21.30 6.03
CA GLU A 343 17.86 20.37 5.38
C GLU A 343 17.29 19.30 6.33
N ASN A 344 17.76 19.30 7.60
CA ASN A 344 17.38 18.30 8.59
C ASN A 344 16.29 18.83 9.52
N HIS A 345 15.14 18.19 9.49
CA HIS A 345 14.01 18.52 10.33
C HIS A 345 13.53 17.28 11.05
N PHE A 346 13.58 17.28 12.38
CA PHE A 346 13.18 16.12 13.19
C PHE A 346 12.07 16.49 14.16
N ARG A 347 11.19 15.55 14.41
CA ARG A 347 10.11 15.65 15.41
C ARG A 347 10.05 14.33 16.17
N LEU A 348 10.03 14.44 17.50
CA LEU A 348 9.72 13.33 18.41
C LEU A 348 8.45 13.69 19.18
N PHE A 349 7.44 12.83 19.09
CA PHE A 349 6.13 13.03 19.71
C PHE A 349 6.04 12.20 20.98
N VAL A 350 5.72 12.86 22.09
CA VAL A 350 5.72 12.29 23.44
C VAL A 350 4.31 12.34 24.03
N ALA A 351 3.87 11.25 24.63
CA ALA A 351 2.66 11.17 25.45
C ALA A 351 2.96 10.34 26.68
N ASP A 352 2.56 10.83 27.87
CA ASP A 352 2.80 10.16 29.16
C ASP A 352 4.27 9.74 29.35
N ASN A 353 5.20 10.64 29.04
CA ASN A 353 6.67 10.45 29.05
C ASN A 353 7.21 9.42 28.05
N LYS A 354 6.35 8.81 27.24
CA LYS A 354 6.75 7.78 26.27
C LYS A 354 6.81 8.34 24.86
N LEU A 355 7.77 7.83 24.10
CA LEU A 355 7.89 8.16 22.68
C LEU A 355 6.79 7.42 21.90
N VAL A 356 5.83 8.18 21.38
CA VAL A 356 4.66 7.64 20.65
C VAL A 356 4.72 7.84 19.15
N GLY A 357 5.61 8.70 18.68
CA GLY A 357 5.80 8.93 17.24
C GLY A 357 7.08 9.68 16.93
N GLY A 358 7.48 9.67 15.65
CA GLY A 358 8.65 10.39 15.19
C GLY A 358 8.63 10.66 13.70
N ILE A 359 9.16 11.81 13.30
CA ILE A 359 9.36 12.22 11.90
C ILE A 359 10.82 12.62 11.74
N LEU A 360 11.48 12.07 10.71
CA LEU A 360 12.81 12.49 10.25
C LEU A 360 12.68 12.93 8.79
N LEU A 361 13.09 14.15 8.48
CA LEU A 361 13.19 14.68 7.12
C LEU A 361 14.62 15.16 6.90
N GLY A 362 15.22 14.80 5.76
CA GLY A 362 16.63 15.01 5.45
C GLY A 362 17.46 13.79 5.81
N ASP A 363 18.22 13.81 6.89
CA ASP A 363 18.95 12.62 7.37
C ASP A 363 18.02 11.65 8.11
N ILE A 364 17.74 10.53 7.48
CA ILE A 364 16.90 9.45 8.05
C ILE A 364 17.75 8.26 8.55
N SER A 365 19.06 8.39 8.68
CA SER A 365 19.96 7.30 9.08
C SER A 365 19.59 6.65 10.42
N LYS A 366 19.00 7.42 11.33
CA LYS A 366 18.53 6.99 12.66
C LYS A 366 17.12 6.40 12.68
N MET A 367 16.48 6.21 11.52
CA MET A 367 15.10 5.71 11.45
C MET A 367 14.88 4.39 12.21
N ASN A 368 15.87 3.48 12.22
CA ASN A 368 15.74 2.19 12.89
C ASN A 368 15.77 2.33 14.43
N SER A 369 16.56 3.27 14.95
CA SER A 369 16.61 3.60 16.38
C SER A 369 15.29 4.20 16.84
N VAL A 370 14.79 5.23 16.12
CA VAL A 370 13.49 5.85 16.40
C VAL A 370 12.36 4.82 16.31
N LYS A 371 12.37 3.98 15.27
CA LYS A 371 11.39 2.89 15.12
C LYS A 371 11.39 1.93 16.31
N LYS A 372 12.57 1.53 16.79
CA LYS A 372 12.69 0.63 17.94
C LYS A 372 12.16 1.29 19.21
N ALA A 373 12.46 2.55 19.44
CA ALA A 373 12.03 3.31 20.61
C ALA A 373 10.51 3.51 20.63
N VAL A 374 9.89 3.91 19.50
CA VAL A 374 8.43 4.06 19.37
C VAL A 374 7.73 2.71 19.57
N ASN A 375 8.18 1.64 18.88
CA ASN A 375 7.59 0.31 19.06
C ASN A 375 7.71 -0.24 20.49
N GLY A 376 8.77 0.17 21.20
CA GLY A 376 9.00 -0.20 22.61
C GLY A 376 8.29 0.70 23.61
N ASN A 377 7.54 1.73 23.15
CA ASN A 377 6.98 2.78 24.01
C ASN A 377 8.02 3.28 25.03
N MET A 378 9.21 3.62 24.53
CA MET A 378 10.37 3.98 25.35
C MET A 378 10.05 5.22 26.19
N ASP A 379 10.25 5.12 27.51
CA ASP A 379 10.21 6.28 28.41
C ASP A 379 11.47 7.13 28.19
N ILE A 380 11.27 8.39 27.82
CA ILE A 380 12.36 9.34 27.57
C ILE A 380 12.37 10.50 28.58
N SER A 381 11.63 10.36 29.69
CA SER A 381 11.50 11.41 30.71
C SER A 381 12.84 11.85 31.30
N ASP A 382 13.79 10.93 31.50
CA ASP A 382 15.08 11.27 32.05
C ASP A 382 15.95 12.05 31.04
N LEU A 383 15.87 11.69 29.75
CA LEU A 383 16.56 12.45 28.68
C LEU A 383 16.01 13.87 28.53
N ILE A 384 14.70 14.05 28.72
CA ILE A 384 14.06 15.38 28.73
C ILE A 384 14.49 16.18 29.98
N LYS A 385 14.52 15.56 31.17
CA LYS A 385 14.98 16.22 32.42
C LYS A 385 16.45 16.63 32.35
N GLU A 386 17.29 15.87 31.65
CA GLU A 386 18.68 16.21 31.38
C GLU A 386 18.81 17.43 30.44
N GLY A 387 17.71 17.90 29.87
CA GLY A 387 17.69 19.05 28.97
C GLY A 387 18.25 18.77 27.57
N LEU A 388 18.27 17.50 27.17
CA LEU A 388 18.78 17.11 25.86
C LEU A 388 17.85 17.60 24.74
N SER A 389 18.45 18.09 23.68
CA SER A 389 17.74 18.49 22.45
C SER A 389 17.18 17.26 21.72
N CYS A 390 16.21 17.48 20.84
CA CYS A 390 15.62 16.44 19.99
C CYS A 390 16.71 15.61 19.25
N LYS A 391 17.73 16.28 18.69
CA LYS A 391 18.85 15.64 17.98
C LYS A 391 19.67 14.74 18.91
N GLU A 392 20.05 15.28 20.08
CA GLU A 392 20.83 14.50 21.08
C GLU A 392 20.06 13.28 21.58
N ILE A 393 18.75 13.41 21.78
CA ILE A 393 17.88 12.25 22.12
C ILE A 393 17.92 11.21 21.02
N ILE A 394 17.74 11.61 19.74
CA ILE A 394 17.80 10.69 18.58
C ILE A 394 19.17 9.99 18.49
N GLU A 395 20.24 10.67 18.84
CA GLU A 395 21.58 10.09 18.84
C GLU A 395 21.78 9.05 19.95
N LYS A 396 21.07 9.17 21.07
CA LYS A 396 21.12 8.24 22.20
C LYS A 396 20.17 7.04 22.04
N LEU A 397 19.15 7.12 21.15
CA LEU A 397 18.26 5.99 20.82
C LEU A 397 19.02 4.87 20.10
#